data_392a4c863bec4c968f44a5c39265b955
#
_entry.id   392a4c863bec4c968f44a5c39265b955
#
_cell.length_a   1.000
_cell.length_b   1.000
_cell.length_c   1.000
_cell.angle_alpha   90.00
_cell.angle_beta   90.00
_cell.angle_gamma   90.00
#
_symmetry.space_group_name_H-M   'P 1'
#
loop_
_entity.id
_entity.type
_entity.pdbx_description
1 polymer ?
#
loop_
_entity_poly.entity_id
_entity_poly.type
_entity_poly.pdbx_seq_one_letter_code
_entity_poly.pdbx_strand_id
1 'polypeptide(L)'
;MNNVVFVPISSEIYNEFVLRYGDARADVASTIENVVADYLERTKDEQYWGEQYLAKRDAERILGEALGDPDKGYQWLAIFLPNGTKLKMAYKGRDYYAEVVHEKIMYEGESFSPSGLANCIASGTARNAWRDLWIKRPRDKEWLLADDLRRNRT
;
A
#
# COMPACT_ATOMS: atom_id res chain seq x y z
N MET A 1 -19.74 14.18 8.60
CA MET A 1 -20.43 13.76 7.38
C MET A 1 -20.47 12.23 7.38
N ASN A 2 -21.65 11.65 7.36
CA ASN A 2 -21.76 10.21 7.19
C ASN A 2 -21.40 9.89 5.72
N ASN A 3 -20.27 9.23 5.50
CA ASN A 3 -19.95 8.74 4.18
C ASN A 3 -20.88 7.58 3.85
N VAL A 4 -21.72 7.74 2.83
CA VAL A 4 -22.64 6.71 2.35
C VAL A 4 -21.91 5.92 1.26
N VAL A 5 -21.93 4.60 1.39
CA VAL A 5 -21.38 3.67 0.40
C VAL A 5 -22.54 2.97 -0.32
N PHE A 6 -22.48 2.90 -1.66
CA PHE A 6 -23.47 2.21 -2.45
C PHE A 6 -23.03 0.77 -2.73
N VAL A 7 -23.84 -0.20 -2.32
CA VAL A 7 -23.60 -1.62 -2.56
C VAL A 7 -24.66 -2.16 -3.51
N PRO A 8 -24.29 -2.76 -4.65
CA PRO A 8 -25.27 -3.36 -5.56
C PRO A 8 -25.85 -4.62 -4.94
N ILE A 9 -27.20 -4.68 -4.87
CA ILE A 9 -27.95 -5.85 -4.43
C ILE A 9 -28.74 -6.35 -5.62
N SER A 10 -28.85 -7.68 -5.81
CA SER A 10 -29.64 -8.23 -6.89
C SER A 10 -31.12 -7.87 -6.74
N SER A 11 -31.82 -7.65 -7.87
CA SER A 11 -33.22 -7.31 -7.86
C SER A 11 -34.10 -8.40 -7.24
N GLU A 12 -33.67 -9.65 -7.31
CA GLU A 12 -34.35 -10.77 -6.65
C GLU A 12 -34.40 -10.62 -5.14
N ILE A 13 -33.21 -10.40 -4.53
CA ILE A 13 -33.09 -10.20 -3.08
C ILE A 13 -33.83 -8.94 -2.64
N TYR A 14 -33.72 -7.86 -3.40
CA TYR A 14 -34.42 -6.61 -3.10
C TYR A 14 -35.93 -6.80 -3.13
N ASN A 15 -36.49 -7.46 -4.17
CA ASN A 15 -37.91 -7.71 -4.29
C ASN A 15 -38.45 -8.65 -3.19
N GLU A 16 -37.70 -9.69 -2.85
CA GLU A 16 -38.09 -10.58 -1.74
C GLU A 16 -38.10 -9.81 -0.42
N PHE A 17 -37.14 -8.92 -0.19
CA PHE A 17 -37.10 -8.07 0.98
C PHE A 17 -38.29 -7.13 1.06
N VAL A 18 -38.63 -6.44 -0.04
CA VAL A 18 -39.80 -5.54 -0.12
C VAL A 18 -41.11 -6.30 0.10
N LEU A 19 -41.23 -7.51 -0.45
CA LEU A 19 -42.43 -8.35 -0.25
C LEU A 19 -42.63 -8.77 1.20
N ARG A 20 -41.54 -9.02 1.93
CA ARG A 20 -41.60 -9.43 3.36
C ARG A 20 -41.87 -8.27 4.31
N TYR A 21 -41.31 -7.10 4.03
CA TYR A 21 -41.25 -5.97 4.96
C TYR A 21 -41.96 -4.71 4.44
N GLY A 22 -42.40 -4.67 3.20
CA GLY A 22 -42.95 -3.48 2.54
C GLY A 22 -44.19 -2.88 3.18
N ASP A 23 -44.98 -3.66 3.93
CA ASP A 23 -46.16 -3.18 4.64
C ASP A 23 -45.85 -2.54 6.01
N ALA A 24 -44.62 -2.68 6.48
CA ALA A 24 -44.23 -2.26 7.83
C ALA A 24 -43.79 -0.80 7.95
N ARG A 25 -43.87 0.04 6.91
CA ARG A 25 -43.28 1.41 6.86
C ARG A 25 -41.80 1.45 7.19
N ALA A 26 -41.13 0.30 7.17
CA ALA A 26 -39.70 0.23 7.40
C ALA A 26 -38.95 0.75 6.17
N ASP A 27 -38.04 1.69 6.40
CA ASP A 27 -37.07 2.10 5.38
C ASP A 27 -36.17 0.88 5.06
N VAL A 28 -36.18 0.46 3.80
CA VAL A 28 -35.42 -0.70 3.31
C VAL A 28 -33.94 -0.52 3.61
N ALA A 29 -33.41 0.68 3.43
CA ALA A 29 -32.00 0.98 3.68
C ALA A 29 -31.65 0.79 5.16
N SER A 30 -32.43 1.35 6.08
CA SER A 30 -32.23 1.20 7.52
C SER A 30 -32.35 -0.25 7.98
N THR A 31 -33.25 -1.01 7.37
CA THR A 31 -33.38 -2.43 7.74
C THR A 31 -32.19 -3.27 7.26
N ILE A 32 -31.68 -3.00 6.05
CA ILE A 32 -30.45 -3.64 5.57
C ILE A 32 -29.26 -3.26 6.46
N GLU A 33 -29.13 -1.99 6.83
CA GLU A 33 -28.11 -1.50 7.76
C GLU A 33 -28.15 -2.26 9.10
N ASN A 34 -29.34 -2.42 9.68
CA ASN A 34 -29.54 -3.13 10.94
C ASN A 34 -29.19 -4.63 10.81
N VAL A 35 -29.59 -5.29 9.72
CA VAL A 35 -29.24 -6.69 9.47
C VAL A 35 -27.73 -6.87 9.31
N VAL A 36 -27.08 -5.98 8.60
CA VAL A 36 -25.62 -6.02 8.44
C VAL A 36 -24.93 -5.76 9.78
N ALA A 37 -25.38 -4.76 10.54
CA ALA A 37 -24.83 -4.46 11.86
C ALA A 37 -24.99 -5.66 12.83
N ASP A 38 -26.15 -6.30 12.88
CA ASP A 38 -26.38 -7.50 13.70
C ASP A 38 -25.50 -8.68 13.26
N TYR A 39 -25.34 -8.89 11.95
CA TYR A 39 -24.44 -9.91 11.44
C TYR A 39 -22.99 -9.66 11.88
N LEU A 40 -22.50 -8.43 11.74
CA LEU A 40 -21.14 -8.06 12.16
C LEU A 40 -20.93 -8.23 13.67
N GLU A 41 -21.93 -7.87 14.48
CA GLU A 41 -21.86 -8.03 15.95
C GLU A 41 -21.83 -9.52 16.35
N ARG A 42 -22.64 -10.37 15.70
CA ARG A 42 -22.65 -11.82 16.00
C ARG A 42 -21.38 -12.54 15.57
N THR A 43 -20.71 -12.05 14.52
CA THR A 43 -19.53 -12.71 13.94
C THR A 43 -18.21 -12.08 14.39
N LYS A 44 -18.24 -11.08 15.28
CA LYS A 44 -17.04 -10.37 15.71
C LYS A 44 -15.96 -11.25 16.35
N ASP A 45 -16.37 -12.34 16.99
CA ASP A 45 -15.47 -13.29 17.67
C ASP A 45 -15.01 -14.44 16.75
N GLU A 46 -15.45 -14.46 15.49
CA GLU A 46 -14.98 -15.45 14.53
C GLU A 46 -13.51 -15.20 14.17
N GLN A 47 -12.75 -16.28 13.98
CA GLN A 47 -11.30 -16.24 13.76
C GLN A 47 -10.88 -15.31 12.60
N TYR A 48 -11.72 -15.20 11.58
CA TYR A 48 -11.45 -14.34 10.41
C TYR A 48 -11.78 -12.85 10.62
N TRP A 49 -12.53 -12.52 11.69
CA TRP A 49 -13.02 -11.19 11.99
C TRP A 49 -12.51 -10.66 13.33
N GLY A 50 -11.57 -11.39 13.97
CA GLY A 50 -10.98 -10.95 15.23
C GLY A 50 -10.32 -9.58 15.11
N GLU A 51 -10.32 -8.81 16.21
CA GLU A 51 -9.76 -7.45 16.26
C GLU A 51 -8.34 -7.37 15.71
N GLN A 52 -7.49 -8.36 16.00
CA GLN A 52 -6.12 -8.40 15.50
C GLN A 52 -6.06 -8.53 13.96
N TYR A 53 -6.93 -9.35 13.38
CA TYR A 53 -7.01 -9.50 11.93
C TYR A 53 -7.48 -8.22 11.26
N LEU A 54 -8.53 -7.59 11.79
CA LEU A 54 -9.06 -6.33 11.27
C LEU A 54 -8.05 -5.20 11.41
N ALA A 55 -7.36 -5.09 12.55
CA ALA A 55 -6.30 -4.11 12.76
C ALA A 55 -5.14 -4.29 11.78
N LYS A 56 -4.73 -5.54 11.51
CA LYS A 56 -3.72 -5.84 10.50
C LYS A 56 -4.15 -5.41 9.11
N ARG A 57 -5.39 -5.76 8.71
CA ARG A 57 -5.94 -5.38 7.40
C ARG A 57 -6.05 -3.87 7.24
N ASP A 58 -6.46 -3.16 8.28
CA ASP A 58 -6.54 -1.70 8.26
C ASP A 58 -5.16 -1.04 8.17
N ALA A 59 -4.17 -1.57 8.90
CA ALA A 59 -2.79 -1.13 8.78
C ALA A 59 -2.21 -1.36 7.36
N GLU A 60 -2.48 -2.50 6.75
CA GLU A 60 -2.08 -2.80 5.37
C GLU A 60 -2.75 -1.85 4.37
N ARG A 61 -4.03 -1.52 4.57
CA ARG A 61 -4.76 -0.56 3.75
C ARG A 61 -4.17 0.84 3.85
N ILE A 62 -3.95 1.33 5.07
CA ILE A 62 -3.34 2.65 5.32
C ILE A 62 -1.94 2.73 4.69
N LEU A 63 -1.14 1.68 4.84
CA LEU A 63 0.19 1.61 4.24
C LEU A 63 0.11 1.63 2.71
N GLY A 64 -0.82 0.89 2.13
CA GLY A 64 -1.06 0.87 0.69
C GLY A 64 -1.52 2.24 0.14
N GLU A 65 -2.36 2.96 0.88
CA GLU A 65 -2.76 4.33 0.52
C GLU A 65 -1.58 5.31 0.56
N ALA A 66 -0.68 5.15 1.56
CA ALA A 66 0.48 6.02 1.73
C ALA A 66 1.60 5.73 0.72
N LEU A 67 1.92 4.47 0.47
CA LEU A 67 3.05 4.05 -0.36
C LEU A 67 2.65 3.65 -1.79
N GLY A 68 1.39 3.35 -2.03
CA GLY A 68 0.87 2.78 -3.27
C GLY A 68 0.75 1.25 -3.22
N ASP A 69 0.25 0.68 -4.33
CA ASP A 69 0.05 -0.75 -4.49
C ASP A 69 1.38 -1.53 -4.27
N PRO A 70 1.44 -2.49 -3.34
CA PRO A 70 2.66 -3.24 -3.04
C PRO A 70 3.17 -4.11 -4.21
N ASP A 71 2.31 -4.44 -5.17
CA ASP A 71 2.67 -5.21 -6.37
C ASP A 71 3.18 -4.30 -7.51
N LYS A 72 3.06 -2.99 -7.35
CA LYS A 72 3.62 -1.99 -8.25
C LYS A 72 4.89 -1.37 -7.69
N GLY A 73 5.64 -0.66 -8.52
CA GLY A 73 6.88 -0.04 -8.09
C GLY A 73 7.66 0.61 -9.24
N TYR A 74 8.87 0.99 -8.94
CA TYR A 74 9.78 1.61 -9.88
C TYR A 74 10.60 0.55 -10.64
N GLN A 75 10.60 0.60 -11.96
CA GLN A 75 11.45 -0.23 -12.79
C GLN A 75 12.79 0.44 -13.06
N TRP A 76 13.85 -0.05 -12.44
CA TRP A 76 15.20 0.41 -12.70
C TRP A 76 15.95 -0.57 -13.60
N LEU A 77 15.85 -0.38 -14.92
CA LEU A 77 16.41 -1.29 -15.91
C LEU A 77 16.05 -2.76 -15.61
N ALA A 78 17.03 -3.52 -15.15
CA ALA A 78 16.87 -4.94 -14.85
C ALA A 78 16.29 -5.23 -13.45
N ILE A 79 16.18 -4.23 -12.56
CA ILE A 79 15.72 -4.42 -11.19
C ILE A 79 14.34 -3.79 -11.01
N PHE A 80 13.43 -4.52 -10.38
CA PHE A 80 12.15 -4.02 -9.94
C PHE A 80 12.20 -3.65 -8.46
N LEU A 81 11.77 -2.44 -8.14
CA LEU A 81 11.73 -1.88 -6.79
C LEU A 81 10.25 -1.66 -6.41
N PRO A 82 9.62 -2.60 -5.66
CA PRO A 82 8.24 -2.44 -5.23
C PRO A 82 8.02 -1.15 -4.43
N ASN A 83 6.79 -0.64 -4.40
CA ASN A 83 6.41 0.45 -3.51
C ASN A 83 6.77 0.10 -2.05
N GLY A 84 7.29 1.06 -1.30
CA GLY A 84 7.86 0.84 0.03
C GLY A 84 9.32 0.39 0.05
N THR A 85 9.97 0.23 -1.12
CA THR A 85 11.41 -0.02 -1.18
C THR A 85 12.17 1.21 -0.69
N LYS A 86 13.08 0.99 0.23
CA LYS A 86 13.98 2.03 0.75
C LYS A 86 15.32 2.01 0.01
N LEU A 87 15.81 3.19 -0.34
CA LEU A 87 17.14 3.39 -0.91
C LEU A 87 17.98 4.17 0.08
N LYS A 88 19.24 3.81 0.18
CA LYS A 88 20.23 4.49 1.05
C LYS A 88 21.49 4.78 0.29
N MET A 89 22.09 5.93 0.53
CA MET A 89 23.42 6.31 0.06
C MET A 89 24.20 6.96 1.19
N ALA A 90 25.43 6.52 1.40
CA ALA A 90 26.36 7.17 2.30
C ALA A 90 27.18 8.22 1.54
N TYR A 91 27.21 9.46 2.01
CA TYR A 91 28.01 10.53 1.44
C TYR A 91 28.56 11.45 2.51
N LYS A 92 29.86 11.70 2.49
CA LYS A 92 30.58 12.55 3.48
C LYS A 92 30.27 12.18 4.95
N GLY A 93 30.20 10.86 5.24
CA GLY A 93 29.98 10.35 6.59
C GLY A 93 28.53 10.44 7.08
N ARG A 94 27.59 10.72 6.19
CA ARG A 94 26.15 10.73 6.49
C ARG A 94 25.40 9.77 5.59
N ASP A 95 24.35 9.17 6.12
CA ASP A 95 23.41 8.34 5.38
C ASP A 95 22.21 9.18 4.93
N TYR A 96 21.84 9.04 3.67
CA TYR A 96 20.69 9.66 3.04
C TYR A 96 19.71 8.58 2.62
N TYR A 97 18.42 8.83 2.82
CA TYR A 97 17.38 7.84 2.57
C TYR A 97 16.33 8.37 1.61
N ALA A 98 15.97 7.54 0.65
CA ALA A 98 14.82 7.76 -0.25
C ALA A 98 13.91 6.54 -0.20
N GLU A 99 12.68 6.67 -0.70
CA GLU A 99 11.69 5.62 -0.69
C GLU A 99 10.92 5.58 -2.01
N VAL A 100 10.54 4.38 -2.44
CA VAL A 100 9.65 4.21 -3.59
C VAL A 100 8.21 4.38 -3.14
N VAL A 101 7.56 5.43 -3.62
CA VAL A 101 6.17 5.79 -3.31
C VAL A 101 5.43 6.05 -4.61
N HIS A 102 4.30 5.37 -4.82
CA HIS A 102 3.50 5.48 -6.05
C HIS A 102 4.37 5.40 -7.32
N GLU A 103 5.16 4.32 -7.44
CA GLU A 103 6.04 4.00 -8.56
C GLU A 103 7.14 5.03 -8.86
N LYS A 104 7.46 5.90 -7.88
CA LYS A 104 8.50 6.93 -8.00
C LYS A 104 9.48 6.84 -6.83
N ILE A 105 10.75 7.09 -7.10
CA ILE A 105 11.75 7.25 -6.04
C ILE A 105 11.64 8.68 -5.49
N MET A 106 11.16 8.80 -4.26
CA MET A 106 10.92 10.08 -3.59
C MET A 106 12.05 10.39 -2.60
N TYR A 107 12.60 11.58 -2.70
CA TYR A 107 13.59 12.12 -1.79
C TYR A 107 13.30 13.60 -1.54
N GLU A 108 13.18 14.01 -0.28
CA GLU A 108 12.88 15.39 0.14
C GLU A 108 11.67 16.02 -0.60
N GLY A 109 10.65 15.22 -0.90
CA GLY A 109 9.42 15.67 -1.58
C GLY A 109 9.49 15.72 -3.11
N GLU A 110 10.63 15.40 -3.69
CA GLU A 110 10.83 15.35 -5.14
C GLU A 110 11.07 13.93 -5.65
N SER A 111 10.75 13.69 -6.93
CA SER A 111 10.98 12.39 -7.57
C SER A 111 12.28 12.38 -8.37
N PHE A 112 13.05 11.31 -8.24
CA PHE A 112 14.33 11.15 -8.91
C PHE A 112 14.45 9.82 -9.65
N SER A 113 15.28 9.78 -10.69
CA SER A 113 15.87 8.54 -11.17
C SER A 113 16.99 8.10 -10.20
N PRO A 114 17.41 6.82 -10.19
CA PRO A 114 18.51 6.38 -9.33
C PRO A 114 19.81 7.19 -9.51
N SER A 115 20.16 7.48 -10.74
CA SER A 115 21.35 8.31 -11.04
C SER A 115 21.15 9.77 -10.60
N GLY A 116 19.95 10.32 -10.82
CA GLY A 116 19.59 11.66 -10.36
C GLY A 116 19.64 11.77 -8.84
N LEU A 117 19.14 10.77 -8.12
CA LEU A 117 19.22 10.70 -6.65
C LEU A 117 20.65 10.69 -6.17
N ALA A 118 21.50 9.80 -6.73
CA ALA A 118 22.90 9.72 -6.34
C ALA A 118 23.67 11.02 -6.59
N ASN A 119 23.40 11.67 -7.72
CA ASN A 119 24.02 12.97 -8.05
C ASN A 119 23.48 14.09 -7.15
N CYS A 120 22.21 14.11 -6.83
CA CYS A 120 21.59 15.08 -5.93
C CYS A 120 22.22 14.98 -4.52
N ILE A 121 22.28 13.80 -3.95
CA ILE A 121 22.91 13.55 -2.63
C ILE A 121 24.39 13.97 -2.64
N ALA A 122 25.09 13.74 -3.74
CA ALA A 122 26.49 14.13 -3.91
C ALA A 122 26.69 15.61 -4.33
N SER A 123 25.69 16.45 -4.14
CA SER A 123 25.73 17.89 -4.44
C SER A 123 26.11 18.19 -5.90
N GLY A 124 25.54 17.43 -6.84
CA GLY A 124 25.75 17.58 -8.29
C GLY A 124 27.01 16.87 -8.82
N THR A 125 27.77 16.19 -7.98
CA THR A 125 28.90 15.37 -8.43
C THR A 125 28.39 14.10 -9.10
N ALA A 126 28.91 13.78 -10.29
CA ALA A 126 28.55 12.56 -11.01
C ALA A 126 28.89 11.31 -10.19
N ARG A 127 27.89 10.45 -9.97
CA ARG A 127 28.01 9.24 -9.16
C ARG A 127 27.51 8.02 -9.93
N ASN A 128 28.02 6.87 -9.56
CA ASN A 128 27.54 5.61 -10.10
C ASN A 128 26.48 5.01 -9.15
N ALA A 129 25.20 5.21 -9.48
CA ALA A 129 24.10 4.75 -8.64
C ALA A 129 24.15 3.23 -8.32
N TRP A 130 24.66 2.40 -9.22
CA TRP A 130 24.81 0.96 -8.99
C TRP A 130 25.80 0.65 -7.85
N ARG A 131 26.84 1.44 -7.70
CA ARG A 131 27.88 1.26 -6.69
C ARG A 131 27.60 2.00 -5.39
N ASP A 132 26.78 3.05 -5.45
CA ASP A 132 26.59 3.95 -4.32
C ASP A 132 25.25 3.74 -3.61
N LEU A 133 24.23 3.19 -4.29
CA LEU A 133 22.91 2.97 -3.70
C LEU A 133 22.78 1.57 -3.10
N TRP A 134 22.30 1.55 -1.88
CA TRP A 134 21.87 0.37 -1.16
C TRP A 134 20.34 0.31 -1.18
N ILE A 135 19.81 -0.87 -1.37
CA ILE A 135 18.37 -1.13 -1.57
C ILE A 135 17.88 -2.09 -0.50
N LYS A 136 16.72 -1.79 0.05
CA LYS A 136 15.99 -2.68 0.94
C LYS A 136 14.52 -2.70 0.51
N ARG A 137 14.12 -3.76 -0.18
CA ARG A 137 12.72 -3.99 -0.57
C ARG A 137 11.90 -4.42 0.66
N PRO A 138 10.57 -4.29 0.67
CA PRO A 138 9.72 -4.65 1.82
C PRO A 138 9.92 -6.08 2.35
N ARG A 139 10.31 -7.02 1.48
CA ARG A 139 10.55 -8.44 1.85
C ARG A 139 12.01 -8.74 2.16
N ASP A 140 12.93 -7.82 1.96
CA ASP A 140 14.35 -8.02 2.22
C ASP A 140 14.65 -7.84 3.72
N LYS A 141 15.42 -8.74 4.29
CA LYS A 141 15.87 -8.63 5.69
C LYS A 141 17.00 -7.62 5.86
N GLU A 142 17.85 -7.51 4.86
CA GLU A 142 19.08 -6.73 4.88
C GLU A 142 19.14 -5.74 3.72
N TRP A 143 20.07 -4.77 3.85
CA TRP A 143 20.39 -3.86 2.75
C TRP A 143 21.28 -4.56 1.73
N LEU A 144 20.93 -4.46 0.46
CA LEU A 144 21.65 -5.05 -0.66
C LEU A 144 22.19 -3.94 -1.56
N LEU A 145 23.43 -4.08 -2.01
CA LEU A 145 23.99 -3.14 -2.97
C LEU A 145 23.28 -3.26 -4.32
N ALA A 146 22.97 -2.17 -4.96
CA ALA A 146 22.24 -2.17 -6.23
C ALA A 146 22.98 -3.00 -7.31
N ASP A 147 24.29 -2.95 -7.36
CA ASP A 147 25.12 -3.72 -8.31
C ASP A 147 25.00 -5.23 -8.07
N ASP A 148 24.92 -5.68 -6.82
CA ASP A 148 24.74 -7.10 -6.48
C ASP A 148 23.35 -7.60 -6.89
N LEU A 149 22.31 -6.78 -6.68
CA LEU A 149 20.95 -7.12 -7.16
C LEU A 149 20.88 -7.23 -8.67
N ARG A 150 21.65 -6.40 -9.38
CA ARG A 150 21.73 -6.49 -10.84
C ARG A 150 22.43 -7.76 -11.33
N ARG A 151 23.51 -8.18 -10.65
CA ARG A 151 24.33 -9.34 -11.02
C ARG A 151 23.69 -10.67 -10.63
N ASN A 152 22.98 -10.71 -9.51
CA ASN A 152 22.36 -11.95 -8.98
C ASN A 152 21.05 -12.30 -9.68
N ARG A 153 20.86 -11.84 -10.89
CA ARG A 153 19.73 -12.19 -11.74
C ARG A 153 20.03 -13.48 -12.50
N THR A 154 20.03 -14.58 -11.77
CA THR A 154 19.98 -15.95 -12.34
C THR A 154 18.61 -16.52 -12.10
#